data_eee739386aeeec36d1f30ca261320465
#
_entry.id   eee739386aeeec36d1f30ca261320465
#
_cell.length_a   1.000
_cell.length_b   1.000
_cell.length_c   1.000
_cell.angle_alpha   90.00
_cell.angle_beta   90.00
_cell.angle_gamma   90.00
#
_symmetry.space_group_name_H-M   'P 1'
#
loop_
_entity.id
_entity.type
_entity.pdbx_description
1 polymer ?
#
loop_
_entity_poly.entity_id
_entity_poly.type
_entity_poly.pdbx_seq_one_letter_code
_entity_poly.pdbx_strand_id
1 'polypeptide(L)'
;MKTNKFILAGLMAVGMLLSACTEEPPVYQTAAPETNEVQAYIYNTTVTSVQLTQLGAQIPVVIGRNQTEGEATFELLTNDTIGAFEVEPVHFAAGEKSTTVNVTVKLSYGESYGLTLSVPENYTTAYGQPTVSIAIVVDFTWMPMGTVQFESGFCGGTAKLKIEQAKEYVDADGNLLFRLNSPYYYATGAQWCTAPGLHLQFLLDKNYNAVDMFEYGFIPMLDNGPYFSDGVDPINYAYYDPINYGNYCFFVNDGALYTLGILFSDMSGLTSGGEVWKWIEGYPGAVAE
;
A
#
# COMPACT_ATOMS: atom_id res chain seq x y z
N MET A 1 -66.54 2.45 47.92
CA MET A 1 -65.18 2.12 48.39
C MET A 1 -64.28 1.64 47.22
N LYS A 2 -64.07 2.44 46.19
CA LYS A 2 -63.20 2.09 45.04
C LYS A 2 -62.19 3.17 44.61
N THR A 3 -62.12 4.28 45.36
CA THR A 3 -61.35 5.49 44.96
C THR A 3 -59.92 5.54 45.53
N ASN A 4 -59.55 4.69 46.52
CA ASN A 4 -58.26 4.82 47.20
C ASN A 4 -57.11 3.99 46.62
N LYS A 5 -57.44 3.06 45.69
CA LYS A 5 -56.38 2.24 45.07
C LYS A 5 -55.58 2.93 43.93
N PHE A 6 -56.23 3.89 43.27
CA PHE A 6 -55.55 4.61 42.16
C PHE A 6 -54.67 5.76 42.68
N ILE A 7 -54.98 6.35 43.83
CA ILE A 7 -54.15 7.42 44.43
C ILE A 7 -52.85 6.86 44.97
N LEU A 8 -52.85 5.61 45.51
CA LEU A 8 -51.66 4.98 46.04
C LEU A 8 -50.71 4.51 44.90
N ALA A 9 -51.26 4.07 43.75
CA ALA A 9 -50.48 3.71 42.57
C ALA A 9 -49.84 4.93 41.89
N GLY A 10 -50.54 6.08 41.87
CA GLY A 10 -50.05 7.35 41.37
C GLY A 10 -48.88 7.91 42.20
N LEU A 11 -48.95 7.78 43.52
CA LEU A 11 -47.88 8.25 44.42
C LEU A 11 -46.62 7.38 44.36
N MET A 12 -46.74 6.04 44.12
CA MET A 12 -45.59 5.17 43.90
C MET A 12 -44.91 5.44 42.53
N ALA A 13 -45.69 5.76 41.49
CA ALA A 13 -45.13 6.06 40.16
C ALA A 13 -44.34 7.40 40.16
N VAL A 14 -44.81 8.40 40.91
CA VAL A 14 -44.09 9.69 41.05
C VAL A 14 -42.84 9.53 41.91
N GLY A 15 -42.86 8.67 42.94
CA GLY A 15 -41.67 8.37 43.74
C GLY A 15 -40.54 7.66 42.96
N MET A 16 -40.87 6.80 41.97
CA MET A 16 -39.88 6.14 41.14
C MET A 16 -39.29 7.06 40.06
N LEU A 17 -39.98 8.13 39.65
CA LEU A 17 -39.45 9.11 38.69
C LEU A 17 -38.51 10.12 39.34
N LEU A 18 -38.52 10.29 40.65
CA LEU A 18 -37.63 11.18 41.38
C LEU A 18 -36.33 10.51 41.86
N SER A 19 -36.27 9.18 41.84
CA SER A 19 -35.03 8.44 42.20
C SER A 19 -34.09 8.20 41.02
N ALA A 20 -34.50 8.53 39.78
CA ALA A 20 -33.67 8.34 38.56
C ALA A 20 -32.71 9.51 38.26
N CYS A 21 -32.65 10.53 39.14
CA CYS A 21 -31.79 11.72 38.89
C CYS A 21 -30.72 11.95 39.96
N THR A 22 -30.24 10.89 40.59
CA THR A 22 -29.10 11.01 41.54
C THR A 22 -27.86 10.24 41.13
N GLU A 23 -27.69 9.95 39.84
CA GLU A 23 -26.36 9.68 39.36
C GLU A 23 -25.63 11.05 39.29
N GLU A 24 -24.71 11.24 40.19
CA GLU A 24 -23.75 12.35 40.06
C GLU A 24 -23.17 12.26 38.68
N PRO A 25 -23.14 13.35 37.91
CA PRO A 25 -22.49 13.33 36.58
C PRO A 25 -21.07 12.82 36.80
N PRO A 26 -20.56 11.93 35.90
CA PRO A 26 -19.22 11.41 36.07
C PRO A 26 -18.28 12.59 36.25
N VAL A 27 -17.61 12.63 37.39
CA VAL A 27 -16.58 13.63 37.66
C VAL A 27 -15.48 13.30 36.68
N TYR A 28 -15.43 14.00 35.55
CA TYR A 28 -14.30 13.96 34.68
C TYR A 28 -13.11 14.48 35.50
N GLN A 29 -12.26 13.57 35.94
CA GLN A 29 -10.97 13.97 36.47
C GLN A 29 -10.26 14.70 35.33
N THR A 30 -10.03 15.98 35.51
CA THR A 30 -9.12 16.70 34.63
C THR A 30 -7.79 15.93 34.66
N ALA A 31 -7.28 15.57 33.48
CA ALA A 31 -5.97 14.96 33.38
C ALA A 31 -4.97 15.76 34.22
N ALA A 32 -4.10 15.06 34.95
CA ALA A 32 -3.04 15.73 35.71
C ALA A 32 -2.29 16.69 34.78
N PRO A 33 -1.88 17.87 35.27
CA PRO A 33 -1.08 18.77 34.46
C PRO A 33 0.12 18.03 33.89
N GLU A 34 0.36 18.14 32.59
CA GLU A 34 1.55 17.58 31.98
C GLU A 34 2.78 18.26 32.58
N THR A 35 3.77 17.46 32.98
CA THR A 35 4.96 17.94 33.63
C THR A 35 6.17 18.08 32.73
N ASN A 36 6.07 17.57 31.47
CA ASN A 36 7.17 17.71 30.52
C ASN A 36 7.20 19.12 29.92
N GLU A 37 8.41 19.62 29.71
CA GLU A 37 8.67 20.99 29.28
C GLU A 37 8.41 21.23 27.78
N VAL A 38 8.16 20.20 26.98
CA VAL A 38 8.03 20.31 25.52
C VAL A 38 6.61 20.10 25.07
N GLN A 39 5.93 19.04 25.52
CA GLN A 39 4.58 18.65 25.13
C GLN A 39 4.43 18.56 23.60
N ALA A 40 5.29 17.76 22.97
CA ALA A 40 5.36 17.62 21.54
C ALA A 40 4.31 16.64 21.00
N TYR A 41 3.93 16.84 19.73
CA TYR A 41 3.00 16.01 18.98
C TYR A 41 3.28 16.08 17.47
N ILE A 42 2.81 15.10 16.71
CA ILE A 42 2.89 15.10 15.25
C ILE A 42 1.60 15.71 14.68
N TYR A 43 1.72 16.62 13.74
CA TYR A 43 0.55 17.21 13.11
C TYR A 43 -0.24 16.16 12.30
N ASN A 44 -1.56 16.19 12.39
CA ASN A 44 -2.48 15.32 11.64
C ASN A 44 -2.51 15.58 10.13
N THR A 45 -1.84 16.64 9.67
CA THR A 45 -1.63 16.96 8.25
C THR A 45 -0.48 16.18 7.63
N THR A 46 0.26 15.39 8.43
CA THR A 46 1.32 14.53 7.89
C THR A 46 0.72 13.51 6.92
N VAL A 47 1.34 13.41 5.75
CA VAL A 47 0.89 12.48 4.70
C VAL A 47 1.09 11.05 5.18
N THR A 48 0.07 10.19 5.04
CA THR A 48 0.09 8.79 5.49
C THR A 48 0.39 7.78 4.37
N SER A 49 0.48 8.23 3.12
CA SER A 49 0.87 7.41 1.97
C SER A 49 1.64 8.25 0.98
N VAL A 50 2.82 7.78 0.57
CA VAL A 50 3.71 8.48 -0.35
C VAL A 50 4.25 7.52 -1.39
N GLN A 51 4.11 7.88 -2.66
CA GLN A 51 4.77 7.22 -3.78
C GLN A 51 5.91 8.12 -4.27
N LEU A 52 7.13 7.62 -4.24
CA LEU A 52 8.34 8.31 -4.63
C LEU A 52 8.84 7.72 -5.95
N THR A 53 9.41 8.56 -6.81
CA THR A 53 10.05 8.15 -8.08
C THR A 53 11.52 8.55 -8.15
N GLN A 54 12.10 8.93 -7.00
CA GLN A 54 13.50 9.33 -6.89
C GLN A 54 14.13 8.72 -5.64
N LEU A 55 15.31 8.16 -5.77
CA LEU A 55 16.11 7.70 -4.64
C LEU A 55 16.55 8.89 -3.78
N GLY A 56 16.64 8.69 -2.48
CA GLY A 56 17.06 9.72 -1.54
C GLY A 56 16.05 10.86 -1.36
N ALA A 57 14.81 10.68 -1.79
CA ALA A 57 13.75 11.66 -1.60
C ALA A 57 13.48 11.88 -0.11
N GLN A 58 13.06 13.10 0.23
CA GLN A 58 12.75 13.50 1.61
C GLN A 58 11.25 13.65 1.81
N ILE A 59 10.76 13.16 2.95
CA ILE A 59 9.37 13.30 3.39
C ILE A 59 9.36 14.28 4.56
N PRO A 60 8.72 15.45 4.44
CA PRO A 60 8.61 16.41 5.53
C PRO A 60 7.55 15.95 6.54
N VAL A 61 7.93 15.93 7.82
CA VAL A 61 7.05 15.64 8.95
C VAL A 61 7.01 16.86 9.87
N VAL A 62 5.83 17.41 10.09
CA VAL A 62 5.67 18.59 10.94
C VAL A 62 5.42 18.15 12.38
N ILE A 63 6.27 18.63 13.29
CA ILE A 63 6.17 18.40 14.72
C ILE A 63 5.76 19.70 15.38
N GLY A 64 4.74 19.64 16.24
CA GLY A 64 4.30 20.77 17.07
C GLY A 64 4.66 20.57 18.52
N ARG A 65 4.62 21.67 19.30
CA ARG A 65 4.71 21.63 20.75
C ARG A 65 3.79 22.66 21.41
N ASN A 66 3.31 22.35 22.60
CA ASN A 66 2.48 23.26 23.37
C ASN A 66 3.29 24.22 24.26
N GLN A 67 4.42 23.73 24.82
CA GLN A 67 5.34 24.55 25.61
C GLN A 67 6.45 25.10 24.72
N THR A 68 6.54 26.41 24.65
CA THR A 68 7.46 27.10 23.72
C THR A 68 8.60 27.81 24.42
N GLU A 69 8.66 27.73 25.77
CA GLU A 69 9.72 28.34 26.55
C GLU A 69 11.00 27.51 26.41
N GLY A 70 12.06 28.17 25.96
CA GLY A 70 13.35 27.50 25.77
C GLY A 70 13.49 26.74 24.44
N GLU A 71 14.70 26.26 24.23
CA GLU A 71 15.06 25.39 23.12
C GLU A 71 14.80 23.92 23.51
N ALA A 72 14.46 23.08 22.54
CA ALA A 72 14.31 21.65 22.75
C ALA A 72 14.85 20.85 21.58
N THR A 73 15.57 19.78 21.87
CA THR A 73 16.08 18.85 20.85
C THR A 73 15.87 17.41 21.31
N PHE A 74 15.32 16.56 20.43
CA PHE A 74 15.15 15.14 20.67
C PHE A 74 15.05 14.38 19.35
N GLU A 75 15.21 13.06 19.41
CA GLU A 75 15.04 12.17 18.25
C GLU A 75 13.66 11.53 18.27
N LEU A 76 13.04 11.35 17.09
CA LEU A 76 11.85 10.55 16.95
C LEU A 76 12.20 9.06 17.04
N LEU A 77 11.33 8.28 17.66
CA LEU A 77 11.44 6.83 17.65
C LEU A 77 10.89 6.31 16.32
N THR A 78 11.53 5.27 15.78
CA THR A 78 11.13 4.65 14.51
C THR A 78 10.99 3.13 14.68
N ASN A 79 10.18 2.51 13.79
CA ASN A 79 10.15 1.06 13.63
C ASN A 79 11.15 0.55 12.59
N ASP A 80 12.02 1.41 12.07
CA ASP A 80 13.03 1.03 11.08
C ASP A 80 14.12 0.16 11.71
N THR A 81 14.11 -1.13 11.38
CA THR A 81 15.11 -2.11 11.84
C THR A 81 16.15 -2.46 10.78
N ILE A 82 15.97 -1.96 9.55
CA ILE A 82 16.81 -2.29 8.39
C ILE A 82 17.67 -1.10 7.91
N GLY A 83 17.51 0.08 8.50
CA GLY A 83 18.24 1.29 8.09
C GLY A 83 17.73 1.90 6.79
N ALA A 84 16.46 1.69 6.48
CA ALA A 84 15.81 2.20 5.28
C ALA A 84 15.54 3.72 5.32
N PHE A 85 15.68 4.35 6.51
CA PHE A 85 15.39 5.76 6.69
C PHE A 85 16.47 6.47 7.50
N GLU A 86 16.66 7.74 7.21
CA GLU A 86 17.43 8.67 8.03
C GLU A 86 16.51 9.80 8.47
N VAL A 87 16.28 9.92 9.77
CA VAL A 87 15.37 10.89 10.37
C VAL A 87 16.20 11.99 11.04
N GLU A 88 15.98 13.23 10.64
CA GLU A 88 16.63 14.38 11.29
C GLU A 88 16.15 14.53 12.74
N PRO A 89 17.01 14.96 13.69
CA PRO A 89 16.56 15.32 15.01
C PRO A 89 15.51 16.43 14.99
N VAL A 90 14.54 16.35 15.89
CA VAL A 90 13.60 17.45 16.13
C VAL A 90 14.33 18.55 16.86
N HIS A 91 14.31 19.76 16.34
CA HIS A 91 14.87 20.94 17.00
C HIS A 91 13.84 22.06 17.01
N PHE A 92 13.58 22.63 18.18
CA PHE A 92 12.76 23.80 18.38
C PHE A 92 13.60 24.93 18.93
N ALA A 93 13.62 26.08 18.30
CA ALA A 93 14.15 27.31 18.86
C ALA A 93 13.20 27.86 19.96
N ALA A 94 13.71 28.68 20.86
CA ALA A 94 12.88 29.35 21.88
C ALA A 94 11.75 30.17 21.22
N GLY A 95 10.52 29.97 21.69
CA GLY A 95 9.31 30.61 21.15
C GLY A 95 8.69 29.93 19.92
N GLU A 96 9.35 28.93 19.33
CA GLU A 96 8.86 28.22 18.15
C GLU A 96 7.79 27.19 18.54
N LYS A 97 6.68 27.18 17.81
CA LYS A 97 5.53 26.28 18.07
C LYS A 97 5.55 25.02 17.21
N SER A 98 6.22 25.04 16.08
CA SER A 98 6.32 23.90 15.15
C SER A 98 7.65 23.93 14.40
N THR A 99 8.13 22.76 14.07
CA THR A 99 9.32 22.57 13.23
C THR A 99 9.04 21.48 12.21
N THR A 100 9.83 21.41 11.15
CA THR A 100 9.75 20.33 10.15
C THR A 100 11.00 19.47 10.26
N VAL A 101 10.79 18.17 10.34
CA VAL A 101 11.82 17.15 10.31
C VAL A 101 11.76 16.46 8.96
N ASN A 102 12.90 16.31 8.29
CA ASN A 102 12.96 15.57 7.04
C ASN A 102 13.32 14.11 7.30
N VAL A 103 12.57 13.22 6.67
CA VAL A 103 12.86 11.79 6.63
C VAL A 103 13.44 11.47 5.27
N THR A 104 14.74 11.18 5.20
CA THR A 104 15.38 10.74 3.95
C THR A 104 15.16 9.26 3.73
N VAL A 105 14.58 8.89 2.59
CA VAL A 105 14.25 7.52 2.21
C VAL A 105 15.44 6.87 1.52
N LYS A 106 15.92 5.71 2.03
CA LYS A 106 17.04 4.93 1.49
C LYS A 106 16.60 3.63 0.81
N LEU A 107 15.28 3.44 0.64
CA LEU A 107 14.72 2.33 -0.12
C LEU A 107 15.18 2.38 -1.57
N SER A 108 15.35 1.21 -2.18
CA SER A 108 15.61 1.05 -3.61
C SER A 108 14.31 1.13 -4.41
N TYR A 109 14.43 1.23 -5.73
CA TYR A 109 13.29 1.13 -6.63
C TYR A 109 12.58 -0.23 -6.50
N GLY A 110 11.26 -0.20 -6.49
CA GLY A 110 10.39 -1.37 -6.29
C GLY A 110 10.14 -1.74 -4.83
N GLU A 111 10.85 -1.11 -3.89
CA GLU A 111 10.68 -1.40 -2.46
C GLU A 111 9.56 -0.56 -1.82
N SER A 112 8.93 -1.15 -0.81
CA SER A 112 7.92 -0.49 0.00
C SER A 112 8.14 -0.73 1.49
N TYR A 113 7.73 0.22 2.33
CA TYR A 113 7.87 0.12 3.78
C TYR A 113 6.78 0.92 4.51
N GLY A 114 6.31 0.36 5.62
CA GLY A 114 5.41 1.05 6.55
C GLY A 114 6.21 1.71 7.68
N LEU A 115 6.64 2.96 7.50
CA LEU A 115 7.38 3.70 8.52
C LEU A 115 6.44 4.21 9.60
N THR A 116 6.76 3.93 10.88
CA THR A 116 6.11 4.52 12.03
C THR A 116 7.08 5.44 12.75
N LEU A 117 6.68 6.68 12.97
CA LEU A 117 7.41 7.68 13.75
C LEU A 117 6.63 7.99 15.02
N SER A 118 7.34 8.12 16.14
CA SER A 118 6.74 8.44 17.43
C SER A 118 7.57 9.47 18.21
N VAL A 119 6.88 10.40 18.83
CA VAL A 119 7.48 11.28 19.83
C VAL A 119 7.78 10.45 21.06
N PRO A 120 8.99 10.50 21.66
CA PRO A 120 9.31 9.78 22.90
C PRO A 120 8.38 10.21 24.05
N GLU A 121 8.04 9.27 24.93
CA GLU A 121 7.03 9.45 25.98
C GLU A 121 7.32 10.65 26.89
N ASN A 122 8.59 10.91 27.19
CA ASN A 122 9.02 12.04 28.04
C ASN A 122 8.87 13.42 27.37
N TYR A 123 8.59 13.49 26.06
CA TYR A 123 8.35 14.72 25.32
C TYR A 123 6.91 14.83 24.80
N THR A 124 6.11 13.77 24.89
CA THR A 124 4.76 13.75 24.31
C THR A 124 3.74 14.54 25.14
N THR A 125 2.65 14.92 24.52
CA THR A 125 1.48 15.52 25.17
C THR A 125 0.30 14.54 25.17
N ALA A 126 -0.51 14.54 26.25
CA ALA A 126 -1.74 13.75 26.33
C ALA A 126 -2.83 14.24 25.35
N TYR A 127 -2.68 15.45 24.82
CA TYR A 127 -3.69 16.10 23.98
C TYR A 127 -3.35 16.13 22.48
N GLY A 128 -2.23 15.52 22.08
CA GLY A 128 -1.77 15.48 20.70
C GLY A 128 -1.60 14.06 20.19
N GLN A 129 -1.36 13.93 18.89
CA GLN A 129 -1.06 12.65 18.25
C GLN A 129 0.45 12.37 18.39
N PRO A 130 0.87 11.40 19.22
CA PRO A 130 2.29 11.13 19.41
C PRO A 130 2.92 10.31 18.28
N THR A 131 2.11 9.64 17.45
CA THR A 131 2.58 8.66 16.47
C THR A 131 1.93 8.87 15.12
N VAL A 132 2.69 8.67 14.04
CA VAL A 132 2.18 8.61 12.66
C VAL A 132 2.76 7.39 11.95
N SER A 133 1.95 6.74 11.11
CA SER A 133 2.39 5.68 10.20
C SER A 133 2.26 6.16 8.76
N ILE A 134 3.33 5.98 7.98
CA ILE A 134 3.44 6.42 6.60
C ILE A 134 3.74 5.20 5.74
N ALA A 135 2.85 4.85 4.81
CA ALA A 135 3.11 3.86 3.78
C ALA A 135 3.95 4.50 2.68
N ILE A 136 5.14 3.98 2.43
CA ILE A 136 6.11 4.52 1.47
C ILE A 136 6.39 3.47 0.42
N VAL A 137 6.32 3.89 -0.85
CA VAL A 137 6.71 3.07 -2.01
C VAL A 137 7.68 3.90 -2.83
N VAL A 138 8.81 3.29 -3.24
CA VAL A 138 9.73 3.87 -4.21
C VAL A 138 9.51 3.15 -5.54
N ASP A 139 8.72 3.76 -6.41
CA ASP A 139 8.35 3.18 -7.71
C ASP A 139 9.30 3.67 -8.82
N PHE A 140 9.32 2.93 -9.92
CA PHE A 140 10.03 3.31 -11.15
C PHE A 140 9.30 4.44 -11.88
N THR A 141 10.05 5.22 -12.66
CA THR A 141 9.45 6.09 -13.68
C THR A 141 9.06 5.26 -14.90
N TRP A 142 7.78 5.05 -15.11
CA TRP A 142 7.27 4.24 -16.21
C TRP A 142 7.12 5.06 -17.49
N MET A 143 7.86 4.68 -18.53
CA MET A 143 7.85 5.32 -19.85
C MET A 143 6.95 4.54 -20.81
N PRO A 144 5.97 5.18 -21.47
CA PRO A 144 5.16 4.51 -22.46
C PRO A 144 6.00 4.10 -23.69
N MET A 145 5.92 2.82 -24.07
CA MET A 145 6.65 2.23 -25.18
C MET A 145 5.75 1.81 -26.33
N GLY A 146 4.45 2.05 -26.25
CA GLY A 146 3.50 1.72 -27.31
C GLY A 146 2.24 1.02 -26.79
N THR A 147 1.60 0.27 -27.67
CA THR A 147 0.34 -0.41 -27.41
C THR A 147 0.44 -1.90 -27.78
N VAL A 148 -0.13 -2.74 -26.93
CA VAL A 148 -0.27 -4.18 -27.18
C VAL A 148 -1.74 -4.57 -27.26
N GLN A 149 -2.03 -5.62 -28.05
CA GLN A 149 -3.26 -6.38 -27.96
C GLN A 149 -2.99 -7.55 -27.01
N PHE A 150 -3.63 -7.52 -25.85
CA PHE A 150 -3.56 -8.57 -24.83
C PHE A 150 -4.76 -9.50 -24.95
N GLU A 151 -4.53 -10.79 -24.79
CA GLU A 151 -5.53 -11.85 -24.73
C GLU A 151 -5.20 -12.78 -23.58
N SER A 152 -6.15 -12.94 -22.67
CA SER A 152 -6.04 -13.87 -21.56
C SER A 152 -6.67 -15.19 -21.94
N GLY A 153 -5.84 -16.22 -22.10
CA GLY A 153 -6.33 -17.59 -22.26
C GLY A 153 -6.93 -18.14 -20.98
N PHE A 154 -6.56 -17.58 -19.83
CA PHE A 154 -7.10 -17.94 -18.55
C PHE A 154 -8.48 -17.30 -18.27
N CYS A 155 -8.59 -16.00 -18.40
CA CYS A 155 -9.82 -15.26 -18.09
C CYS A 155 -10.78 -15.17 -19.29
N GLY A 156 -10.34 -15.51 -20.50
CA GLY A 156 -11.14 -15.46 -21.72
C GLY A 156 -11.45 -14.05 -22.23
N GLY A 157 -10.64 -13.06 -21.86
CA GLY A 157 -10.86 -11.66 -22.24
C GLY A 157 -9.74 -11.08 -23.09
N THR A 158 -10.03 -9.97 -23.78
CA THR A 158 -9.06 -9.25 -24.60
C THR A 158 -9.07 -7.74 -24.30
N ALA A 159 -7.90 -7.09 -24.38
CA ALA A 159 -7.79 -5.65 -24.23
C ALA A 159 -6.67 -5.05 -25.07
N LYS A 160 -6.81 -3.77 -25.46
CA LYS A 160 -5.69 -2.95 -25.92
C LYS A 160 -5.10 -2.23 -24.74
N LEU A 161 -3.82 -2.44 -24.48
CA LEU A 161 -3.12 -1.94 -23.29
C LEU A 161 -1.91 -1.11 -23.70
N LYS A 162 -1.54 -0.18 -22.83
CA LYS A 162 -0.22 0.43 -22.89
C LYS A 162 0.81 -0.52 -22.31
N ILE A 163 1.94 -0.63 -22.99
CA ILE A 163 3.14 -1.26 -22.47
C ILE A 163 4.10 -0.15 -22.05
N GLU A 164 4.70 -0.30 -20.89
CA GLU A 164 5.57 0.69 -20.28
C GLU A 164 6.89 0.05 -19.86
N GLN A 165 7.99 0.81 -19.94
CA GLN A 165 9.33 0.42 -19.50
C GLN A 165 9.72 1.22 -18.28
N ALA A 166 10.31 0.58 -17.27
CA ALA A 166 10.94 1.24 -16.14
C ALA A 166 12.23 1.92 -16.58
N LYS A 167 12.31 3.24 -16.43
CA LYS A 167 13.46 4.05 -16.86
C LYS A 167 14.73 3.72 -16.09
N GLU A 168 14.61 3.48 -14.81
CA GLU A 168 15.72 3.31 -13.88
C GLU A 168 16.17 1.87 -13.71
N TYR A 169 15.47 0.91 -14.34
CA TYR A 169 15.78 -0.52 -14.17
C TYR A 169 16.60 -1.08 -15.31
N VAL A 170 17.76 -1.61 -14.95
CA VAL A 170 18.57 -2.53 -15.78
C VAL A 170 19.21 -3.52 -14.82
N ASP A 171 18.98 -4.81 -15.01
CA ASP A 171 19.60 -5.83 -14.17
C ASP A 171 21.09 -6.08 -14.51
N ALA A 172 21.71 -7.02 -13.79
CA ALA A 172 23.14 -7.34 -13.97
C ALA A 172 23.46 -7.93 -15.36
N ASP A 173 22.48 -8.55 -16.02
CA ASP A 173 22.60 -9.15 -17.35
C ASP A 173 22.23 -8.16 -18.48
N GLY A 174 21.80 -6.95 -18.12
CA GLY A 174 21.38 -5.89 -19.04
C GLY A 174 19.94 -6.01 -19.50
N ASN A 175 19.11 -6.77 -18.79
CA ASN A 175 17.69 -6.88 -19.09
C ASN A 175 16.92 -5.65 -18.59
N LEU A 176 15.85 -5.33 -19.28
CA LEU A 176 15.00 -4.17 -19.07
C LEU A 176 13.67 -4.63 -18.47
N LEU A 177 13.13 -3.85 -17.52
CA LEU A 177 11.85 -4.14 -16.89
C LEU A 177 10.70 -3.46 -17.63
N PHE A 178 9.70 -4.23 -17.98
CA PHE A 178 8.46 -3.80 -18.61
C PHE A 178 7.24 -4.15 -17.78
N ARG A 179 6.12 -3.44 -18.04
CA ARG A 179 4.82 -3.81 -17.50
C ARG A 179 3.69 -3.62 -18.50
N LEU A 180 2.66 -4.46 -18.38
CA LEU A 180 1.32 -4.21 -18.90
C LEU A 180 0.46 -3.60 -17.80
N ASN A 181 -0.18 -2.50 -18.11
CA ASN A 181 -0.99 -1.77 -17.14
C ASN A 181 -2.35 -2.44 -16.95
N SER A 182 -2.55 -3.07 -15.78
CA SER A 182 -3.82 -3.67 -15.35
C SER A 182 -4.49 -4.59 -16.41
N PRO A 183 -3.77 -5.59 -16.95
CA PRO A 183 -4.25 -6.36 -18.10
C PRO A 183 -5.55 -7.07 -17.82
N TYR A 184 -5.71 -7.67 -16.66
CA TYR A 184 -6.90 -8.43 -16.30
C TYR A 184 -8.12 -7.55 -16.03
N TYR A 185 -7.93 -6.38 -15.42
CA TYR A 185 -9.00 -5.40 -15.23
C TYR A 185 -9.61 -4.97 -16.59
N TYR A 186 -8.76 -4.61 -17.53
CA TYR A 186 -9.24 -4.15 -18.84
C TYR A 186 -9.72 -5.27 -19.77
N ALA A 187 -9.15 -6.47 -19.66
CA ALA A 187 -9.55 -7.60 -20.49
C ALA A 187 -10.90 -8.21 -20.08
N THR A 188 -11.20 -8.22 -18.78
CA THR A 188 -12.37 -8.94 -18.23
C THR A 188 -13.51 -8.03 -17.81
N GLY A 189 -13.35 -6.70 -17.90
CA GLY A 189 -14.36 -5.73 -17.48
C GLY A 189 -14.67 -5.85 -15.98
N ALA A 190 -13.66 -5.96 -15.16
CA ALA A 190 -13.74 -6.08 -13.69
C ALA A 190 -14.36 -7.42 -13.19
N GLN A 191 -14.42 -8.45 -14.01
CA GLN A 191 -14.91 -9.76 -13.58
C GLN A 191 -13.90 -10.49 -12.69
N TRP A 192 -12.61 -10.41 -13.02
CA TRP A 192 -11.52 -11.08 -12.32
C TRP A 192 -10.64 -10.12 -11.51
N CYS A 193 -10.72 -8.85 -11.83
CA CYS A 193 -9.98 -7.79 -11.15
C CYS A 193 -10.89 -6.57 -11.05
N THR A 194 -11.23 -6.12 -9.87
CA THR A 194 -12.26 -5.08 -9.66
C THR A 194 -11.70 -3.66 -9.72
N ALA A 195 -10.38 -3.51 -9.63
CA ALA A 195 -9.71 -2.21 -9.69
C ALA A 195 -8.49 -2.21 -10.60
N PRO A 196 -8.16 -1.09 -11.27
CA PRO A 196 -6.87 -0.93 -11.92
C PRO A 196 -5.74 -0.83 -10.87
N GLY A 197 -4.52 -1.18 -11.27
CA GLY A 197 -3.33 -1.05 -10.41
C GLY A 197 -2.53 -2.33 -10.24
N LEU A 198 -3.10 -3.49 -10.59
CA LEU A 198 -2.37 -4.75 -10.64
C LEU A 198 -1.73 -4.89 -12.02
N HIS A 199 -0.40 -4.80 -12.05
CA HIS A 199 0.39 -4.80 -13.29
C HIS A 199 1.05 -6.14 -13.52
N LEU A 200 1.14 -6.56 -14.78
CA LEU A 200 1.95 -7.71 -15.16
C LEU A 200 3.36 -7.22 -15.52
N GLN A 201 4.36 -7.59 -14.73
CA GLN A 201 5.74 -7.14 -14.87
C GLN A 201 6.64 -8.26 -15.39
N PHE A 202 7.52 -7.95 -16.35
CA PHE A 202 8.39 -8.91 -17.02
C PHE A 202 9.68 -8.29 -17.53
N LEU A 203 10.67 -9.13 -17.78
CA LEU A 203 11.98 -8.74 -18.26
C LEU A 203 12.14 -9.05 -19.75
N LEU A 204 12.66 -8.10 -20.48
CA LEU A 204 13.11 -8.28 -21.86
C LEU A 204 14.60 -7.97 -21.96
N ASP A 205 15.31 -8.67 -22.86
CA ASP A 205 16.68 -8.31 -23.20
C ASP A 205 16.74 -7.00 -24.03
N LYS A 206 17.93 -6.53 -24.32
CA LYS A 206 18.17 -5.31 -25.13
C LYS A 206 17.63 -5.40 -26.57
N ASN A 207 17.31 -6.59 -27.07
CA ASN A 207 16.73 -6.84 -28.39
C ASN A 207 15.22 -7.07 -28.27
N TYR A 208 14.64 -6.88 -27.10
CA TYR A 208 13.23 -7.09 -26.77
C TYR A 208 12.78 -8.55 -26.84
N ASN A 209 13.72 -9.51 -26.68
CA ASN A 209 13.34 -10.90 -26.47
C ASN A 209 12.89 -11.13 -25.05
N ALA A 210 11.94 -12.04 -24.88
CA ALA A 210 11.44 -12.47 -23.58
C ALA A 210 12.57 -13.13 -22.78
N VAL A 211 12.74 -12.70 -21.52
CA VAL A 211 13.72 -13.27 -20.60
C VAL A 211 12.98 -14.00 -19.48
N ASP A 212 12.22 -13.29 -18.65
CA ASP A 212 11.50 -13.89 -17.54
C ASP A 212 10.42 -12.93 -17.00
N MET A 213 9.59 -13.42 -16.08
CA MET A 213 8.74 -12.55 -15.27
C MET A 213 9.61 -11.86 -14.20
N PHE A 214 9.22 -10.64 -13.81
CA PHE A 214 9.96 -9.87 -12.82
C PHE A 214 9.91 -10.51 -11.43
N GLU A 215 8.76 -11.09 -11.08
CA GLU A 215 8.57 -11.80 -9.82
C GLU A 215 7.93 -13.17 -10.08
N TYR A 216 8.31 -14.14 -9.26
CA TYR A 216 7.70 -15.46 -9.25
C TYR A 216 6.61 -15.52 -8.19
N GLY A 217 5.67 -16.40 -8.39
CA GLY A 217 4.59 -16.62 -7.45
C GLY A 217 3.22 -16.30 -8.05
N PHE A 218 2.35 -15.75 -7.23
CA PHE A 218 0.98 -15.43 -7.66
C PHE A 218 0.96 -14.28 -8.66
N ILE A 219 0.30 -14.52 -9.80
CA ILE A 219 0.07 -13.49 -10.82
C ILE A 219 -0.96 -12.48 -10.26
N PRO A 220 -0.68 -11.17 -10.29
CA PRO A 220 -1.57 -10.14 -9.74
C PRO A 220 -2.76 -9.88 -10.67
N MET A 221 -3.69 -10.82 -10.75
CA MET A 221 -4.89 -10.72 -11.57
C MET A 221 -6.18 -10.52 -10.79
N LEU A 222 -6.14 -10.76 -9.48
CA LEU A 222 -7.31 -10.73 -8.62
C LEU A 222 -7.09 -9.74 -7.48
N ASP A 223 -8.07 -8.90 -7.18
CA ASP A 223 -7.95 -7.86 -6.13
C ASP A 223 -7.73 -8.42 -4.73
N ASN A 224 -8.25 -9.61 -4.47
CA ASN A 224 -8.21 -10.23 -3.15
C ASN A 224 -7.19 -11.37 -3.06
N GLY A 225 -6.27 -11.47 -4.03
CA GLY A 225 -5.35 -12.59 -4.13
C GLY A 225 -6.08 -13.86 -4.59
N PRO A 226 -5.56 -15.04 -4.25
CA PRO A 226 -6.20 -16.30 -4.63
C PRO A 226 -7.60 -16.42 -4.00
N TYR A 227 -8.56 -16.91 -4.76
CA TYR A 227 -9.89 -17.17 -4.26
C TYR A 227 -9.87 -18.33 -3.25
N PHE A 228 -10.50 -18.09 -2.11
CA PHE A 228 -10.66 -19.11 -1.06
C PHE A 228 -12.11 -19.57 -1.01
N SER A 229 -12.33 -20.87 -0.95
CA SER A 229 -13.68 -21.42 -0.73
C SER A 229 -14.02 -21.53 0.75
N ASP A 230 -13.01 -21.79 1.57
CA ASP A 230 -13.16 -22.14 2.98
C ASP A 230 -12.28 -21.31 3.90
N GLY A 231 -11.51 -20.37 3.34
CA GLY A 231 -10.58 -19.52 4.08
C GLY A 231 -9.27 -20.21 4.48
N VAL A 232 -8.99 -21.41 3.97
CA VAL A 232 -7.78 -22.19 4.29
C VAL A 232 -6.85 -22.26 3.09
N ASP A 233 -7.36 -22.70 1.93
CA ASP A 233 -6.56 -22.85 0.72
C ASP A 233 -7.17 -22.10 -0.48
N PRO A 234 -6.33 -21.51 -1.36
CA PRO A 234 -6.83 -20.88 -2.58
C PRO A 234 -7.40 -21.93 -3.54
N ILE A 235 -8.64 -21.72 -4.02
CA ILE A 235 -9.27 -22.62 -4.96
C ILE A 235 -8.91 -22.27 -6.39
N ASN A 236 -8.88 -20.96 -6.69
CA ASN A 236 -8.57 -20.44 -8.01
C ASN A 236 -7.42 -19.46 -7.88
N TYR A 237 -6.30 -19.76 -8.51
CA TYR A 237 -5.15 -18.86 -8.59
C TYR A 237 -4.37 -19.10 -9.87
N ALA A 238 -3.71 -18.07 -10.35
CA ALA A 238 -2.68 -18.16 -11.37
C ALA A 238 -1.31 -17.99 -10.72
N TYR A 239 -0.37 -18.81 -11.13
CA TYR A 239 0.94 -18.92 -10.51
C TYR A 239 2.04 -19.10 -11.55
N TYR A 240 3.13 -18.38 -11.41
CA TYR A 240 4.30 -18.48 -12.25
C TYR A 240 5.51 -18.92 -11.43
N ASP A 241 6.01 -20.09 -11.71
CA ASP A 241 7.23 -20.65 -11.12
C ASP A 241 7.93 -21.57 -12.13
N PRO A 242 8.80 -21.02 -12.99
CA PRO A 242 9.49 -21.81 -14.01
C PRO A 242 10.54 -22.77 -13.41
N ILE A 243 10.95 -22.57 -12.16
CA ILE A 243 11.95 -23.41 -11.50
C ILE A 243 11.35 -24.79 -11.19
N ASN A 244 10.15 -24.81 -10.61
CA ASN A 244 9.48 -26.04 -10.20
C ASN A 244 8.52 -26.58 -11.27
N TYR A 245 8.02 -25.71 -12.16
CA TYR A 245 6.97 -26.02 -13.13
C TYR A 245 7.29 -25.58 -14.56
N GLY A 246 8.56 -25.66 -14.97
CA GLY A 246 9.02 -25.17 -16.28
C GLY A 246 8.35 -25.76 -17.52
N ASN A 247 7.62 -26.90 -17.38
CA ASN A 247 6.81 -27.42 -18.49
C ASN A 247 5.51 -26.63 -18.71
N TYR A 248 5.10 -25.84 -17.73
CA TYR A 248 3.85 -25.06 -17.73
C TYR A 248 4.11 -23.55 -17.62
N CYS A 249 5.13 -23.17 -16.84
CA CYS A 249 5.52 -21.79 -16.62
C CYS A 249 6.71 -21.43 -17.52
N PHE A 250 6.44 -20.59 -18.50
CA PHE A 250 7.46 -20.13 -19.46
C PHE A 250 7.11 -18.74 -20.00
N PHE A 251 8.12 -17.99 -20.39
CA PHE A 251 7.94 -16.72 -21.06
C PHE A 251 8.79 -16.70 -22.34
N VAL A 252 8.15 -16.61 -23.48
CA VAL A 252 8.80 -16.68 -24.81
C VAL A 252 8.19 -15.66 -25.77
N ASN A 253 8.89 -15.34 -26.86
CA ASN A 253 8.35 -14.51 -27.92
C ASN A 253 8.72 -15.02 -29.32
N ASP A 254 7.92 -14.62 -30.28
CA ASP A 254 8.20 -14.67 -31.71
C ASP A 254 8.00 -13.24 -32.28
N GLY A 255 9.13 -12.54 -32.46
CA GLY A 255 9.10 -11.12 -32.80
C GLY A 255 8.30 -10.30 -31.78
N ALA A 256 7.28 -9.58 -32.24
CA ALA A 256 6.43 -8.74 -31.41
C ALA A 256 5.30 -9.49 -30.65
N LEU A 257 5.21 -10.82 -30.80
CA LEU A 257 4.23 -11.66 -30.13
C LEU A 257 4.86 -12.36 -28.94
N TYR A 258 4.31 -12.14 -27.74
CA TYR A 258 4.79 -12.72 -26.49
C TYR A 258 3.77 -13.72 -25.95
N THR A 259 4.26 -14.80 -25.39
CA THR A 259 3.44 -15.86 -24.76
C THR A 259 3.98 -16.15 -23.38
N LEU A 260 3.12 -16.05 -22.38
CA LEU A 260 3.38 -16.40 -21.00
C LEU A 260 2.56 -17.63 -20.64
N GLY A 261 3.22 -18.74 -20.35
CA GLY A 261 2.63 -19.93 -19.75
C GLY A 261 2.53 -19.76 -18.23
N ILE A 262 1.39 -20.09 -17.68
CA ILE A 262 1.12 -20.03 -16.24
C ILE A 262 0.42 -21.29 -15.77
N LEU A 263 0.66 -21.65 -14.51
CA LEU A 263 -0.16 -22.63 -13.82
C LEU A 263 -1.42 -21.97 -13.31
N PHE A 264 -2.47 -22.73 -13.38
CA PHE A 264 -3.76 -22.35 -12.91
C PHE A 264 -4.35 -23.47 -12.06
N SER A 265 -4.85 -23.14 -10.90
CA SER A 265 -5.55 -24.05 -10.02
C SER A 265 -7.00 -23.65 -9.93
N ASP A 266 -7.88 -24.63 -10.12
CA ASP A 266 -9.30 -24.53 -9.80
C ASP A 266 -9.71 -25.73 -8.93
N MET A 267 -11.00 -25.84 -8.60
CA MET A 267 -11.54 -26.95 -7.81
C MET A 267 -11.35 -28.33 -8.47
N SER A 268 -11.02 -28.38 -9.75
CA SER A 268 -10.82 -29.64 -10.50
C SER A 268 -9.36 -30.10 -10.55
N GLY A 269 -8.42 -29.23 -10.15
CA GLY A 269 -7.00 -29.53 -10.12
C GLY A 269 -6.11 -28.46 -10.77
N LEU A 270 -4.84 -28.81 -10.98
CA LEU A 270 -3.89 -27.98 -11.69
C LEU A 270 -4.05 -28.14 -13.21
N THR A 271 -4.16 -27.05 -13.91
CA THR A 271 -4.15 -26.99 -15.36
C THR A 271 -3.17 -25.92 -15.83
N SER A 272 -2.79 -25.92 -17.10
CA SER A 272 -1.99 -24.89 -17.72
C SER A 272 -2.87 -23.96 -18.54
N GLY A 273 -2.56 -22.67 -18.47
CA GLY A 273 -3.13 -21.65 -19.31
C GLY A 273 -2.04 -20.76 -19.86
N GLY A 274 -2.39 -19.81 -20.69
CA GLY A 274 -1.43 -18.86 -21.24
C GLY A 274 -2.04 -17.52 -21.48
N GLU A 275 -1.21 -16.52 -21.28
CA GLU A 275 -1.48 -15.14 -21.65
C GLU A 275 -0.70 -14.82 -22.91
N VAL A 276 -1.32 -14.12 -23.84
CA VAL A 276 -0.67 -13.73 -25.11
C VAL A 276 -0.83 -12.23 -25.28
N TRP A 277 0.24 -11.56 -25.68
CA TRP A 277 0.12 -10.18 -26.13
C TRP A 277 0.98 -9.92 -27.35
N LYS A 278 0.43 -9.14 -28.25
CA LYS A 278 1.12 -8.70 -29.44
C LYS A 278 1.31 -7.20 -29.41
N TRP A 279 2.54 -6.76 -29.59
CA TRP A 279 2.84 -5.36 -29.78
C TRP A 279 2.30 -4.89 -31.13
N ILE A 280 1.32 -4.01 -31.11
CA ILE A 280 0.62 -3.55 -32.32
C ILE A 280 1.01 -2.13 -32.74
N GLU A 281 1.68 -1.39 -31.84
CA GLU A 281 2.13 -0.02 -32.08
C GLU A 281 3.38 0.27 -31.24
N GLY A 282 4.41 0.87 -31.87
CA GLY A 282 5.62 1.31 -31.18
C GLY A 282 6.61 0.21 -30.79
N TYR A 283 6.55 -0.97 -31.43
CA TYR A 283 7.51 -2.07 -31.16
C TYR A 283 8.95 -1.65 -31.48
N PRO A 284 9.85 -1.58 -30.47
CA PRO A 284 11.20 -1.04 -30.69
C PRO A 284 12.14 -2.01 -31.38
N GLY A 285 11.84 -3.32 -31.31
CA GLY A 285 12.61 -4.37 -31.96
C GLY A 285 12.33 -4.54 -33.47
N ALA A 286 11.41 -3.76 -34.03
CA ALA A 286 11.18 -3.78 -35.47
C ALA A 286 12.45 -3.28 -36.18
N VAL A 287 13.18 -4.20 -36.82
CA VAL A 287 14.29 -3.86 -37.69
C VAL A 287 13.70 -3.01 -38.81
N ALA A 288 14.22 -1.81 -38.97
CA ALA A 288 13.99 -1.07 -40.23
C ALA A 288 14.52 -1.96 -41.37
N GLU A 289 13.63 -2.37 -42.25
CA GLU A 289 14.00 -3.04 -43.51
C GLU A 289 14.87 -2.12 -44.37
#